data_1617441d6a3b541234fbfbbdd8340d24
#
_entry.id   1617441d6a3b541234fbfbbdd8340d24
#
_cell.length_a   1.000
_cell.length_b   1.000
_cell.length_c   1.000
_cell.angle_alpha   90.00
_cell.angle_beta   90.00
_cell.angle_gamma   90.00
#
_symmetry.space_group_name_H-M   'P 1'
#
loop_
_entity.id
_entity.type
_entity.pdbx_description
1 polymer ?
#
loop_
_entity_poly.entity_id
_entity_poly.type
_entity_poly.pdbx_seq_one_letter_code
_entity_poly.pdbx_strand_id
1 'polypeptide(L)'
;MNIGLYTLTSPLHNEAAVNASSAEFISSIEAGMICRFDFKGPDFSDYGTHDLDIIFVRTGGTEGLFKEVLNKMEGPIRILTSGKSNSLAASMEILSYLNLHGHTGEIIHGSISYITERINTLARVQKARNRLHGCRLGIIGAPSDWLISSAADR
;
A
#
# COMPACT_ATOMS: atom_id res chain seq x y z
N MET A 1 8.20 -5.03 -12.13
CA MET A 1 7.35 -4.41 -11.14
C MET A 1 7.67 -5.00 -9.81
N ASN A 2 7.99 -4.16 -8.83
CA ASN A 2 8.44 -4.56 -7.51
C ASN A 2 7.43 -4.04 -6.47
N ILE A 3 6.93 -4.93 -5.59
CA ILE A 3 5.98 -4.58 -4.52
C ILE A 3 6.66 -4.80 -3.18
N GLY A 4 7.00 -3.70 -2.49
CA GLY A 4 7.54 -3.76 -1.14
C GLY A 4 6.47 -4.19 -0.12
N LEU A 5 6.76 -5.20 0.71
CA LEU A 5 5.89 -5.65 1.79
C LEU A 5 6.57 -5.41 3.14
N TYR A 6 6.10 -4.39 3.84
CA TYR A 6 6.57 -4.01 5.17
C TYR A 6 5.66 -4.58 6.24
N THR A 7 6.18 -4.88 7.41
CA THR A 7 5.38 -5.50 8.47
C THR A 7 5.35 -4.65 9.74
N LEU A 8 4.18 -4.63 10.38
CA LEU A 8 4.01 -4.13 11.73
C LEU A 8 3.54 -5.27 12.62
N THR A 9 4.29 -5.52 13.68
CA THR A 9 4.01 -6.60 14.65
C THR A 9 4.26 -6.09 16.05
N SER A 10 3.29 -6.23 16.92
CA SER A 10 3.46 -5.88 18.33
C SER A 10 4.38 -6.89 19.04
N PRO A 11 5.32 -6.43 19.84
CA PRO A 11 6.21 -7.31 20.62
C PRO A 11 5.47 -8.13 21.69
N LEU A 12 4.18 -7.86 21.93
CA LEU A 12 3.37 -8.61 22.89
C LEU A 12 2.92 -9.99 22.37
N HIS A 13 3.09 -10.26 21.08
CA HIS A 13 2.67 -11.51 20.46
C HIS A 13 3.83 -12.50 20.30
N ASN A 14 3.51 -13.80 20.33
CA ASN A 14 4.49 -14.85 20.04
C ASN A 14 4.93 -14.76 18.57
N GLU A 15 6.17 -14.39 18.35
CA GLU A 15 6.71 -14.13 17.02
C GLU A 15 6.66 -15.36 16.11
N ALA A 16 6.97 -16.55 16.63
CA ALA A 16 6.95 -17.78 15.83
C ALA A 16 5.55 -18.11 15.32
N ALA A 17 4.52 -17.97 16.16
CA ALA A 17 3.12 -18.19 15.77
C ALA A 17 2.64 -17.16 14.74
N VAL A 18 3.01 -15.88 14.93
CA VAL A 18 2.70 -14.80 13.99
C VAL A 18 3.39 -15.03 12.65
N ASN A 19 4.66 -15.45 12.66
CA ASN A 19 5.43 -15.74 11.44
C ASN A 19 4.78 -16.88 10.64
N ALA A 20 4.44 -18.00 11.29
CA ALA A 20 3.81 -19.14 10.61
C ALA A 20 2.46 -18.75 9.98
N SER A 21 1.58 -18.09 10.74
CA SER A 21 0.27 -17.63 10.26
C SER A 21 0.39 -16.59 9.13
N SER A 22 1.39 -15.73 9.19
CA SER A 22 1.64 -14.71 8.16
C SER A 22 2.18 -15.33 6.88
N ALA A 23 3.09 -16.29 6.98
CA ALA A 23 3.66 -16.97 5.82
C ALA A 23 2.60 -17.72 5.01
N GLU A 24 1.68 -18.44 5.69
CA GLU A 24 0.54 -19.10 5.05
C GLU A 24 -0.37 -18.10 4.32
N PHE A 25 -0.70 -17.00 4.99
CA PHE A 25 -1.56 -15.95 4.43
C PHE A 25 -0.93 -15.31 3.19
N ILE A 26 0.34 -14.91 3.27
CA ILE A 26 1.06 -14.27 2.16
C ILE A 26 1.23 -15.27 0.99
N SER A 27 1.61 -16.51 1.25
CA SER A 27 1.73 -17.54 0.22
C SER A 27 0.41 -17.77 -0.53
N SER A 28 -0.72 -17.76 0.19
CA SER A 28 -2.05 -17.90 -0.41
C SER A 28 -2.40 -16.72 -1.35
N ILE A 29 -1.99 -15.51 -1.00
CA ILE A 29 -2.18 -14.31 -1.85
C ILE A 29 -1.28 -14.38 -3.07
N GLU A 30 0.01 -14.68 -2.87
CA GLU A 30 1.01 -14.74 -3.95
C GLU A 30 0.70 -15.79 -5.02
N ALA A 31 -0.02 -16.85 -4.66
CA ALA A 31 -0.44 -17.88 -5.62
C ALA A 31 -1.31 -17.34 -6.79
N GLY A 32 -2.01 -16.23 -6.57
CA GLY A 32 -2.83 -15.57 -7.61
C GLY A 32 -2.31 -14.20 -8.06
N MET A 33 -1.15 -13.76 -7.57
CA MET A 33 -0.57 -12.46 -7.93
C MET A 33 0.17 -12.53 -9.27
N ILE A 34 0.16 -11.41 -9.98
CA ILE A 34 0.95 -11.20 -11.23
C ILE A 34 2.44 -10.96 -10.97
N CYS A 35 2.83 -10.68 -9.74
CA CYS A 35 4.21 -10.51 -9.27
C CYS A 35 4.29 -10.93 -7.80
N ARG A 36 5.50 -11.13 -7.29
CA ARG A 36 5.72 -11.49 -5.89
C ARG A 36 6.03 -10.26 -5.05
N PHE A 37 5.86 -10.39 -3.74
CA PHE A 37 6.33 -9.40 -2.80
C PHE A 37 7.85 -9.43 -2.66
N ASP A 38 8.43 -8.25 -2.49
CA ASP A 38 9.75 -8.04 -1.93
C ASP A 38 9.57 -7.81 -0.42
N PHE A 39 9.86 -8.83 0.37
CA PHE A 39 9.59 -8.83 1.80
C PHE A 39 10.64 -8.02 2.56
N LYS A 40 10.25 -6.88 3.10
CA LYS A 40 11.13 -5.93 3.83
C LYS A 40 11.07 -6.10 5.34
N GLY A 41 10.06 -6.77 5.87
CA GLY A 41 9.89 -6.90 7.32
C GLY A 41 9.63 -5.54 7.99
N PRO A 42 10.21 -5.30 9.19
CA PRO A 42 9.98 -4.07 9.95
C PRO A 42 10.89 -2.89 9.54
N ASP A 43 11.74 -3.07 8.53
CA ASP A 43 12.64 -2.01 8.06
C ASP A 43 11.94 -1.16 6.98
N PHE A 44 11.66 0.08 7.32
CA PHE A 44 11.02 1.06 6.45
C PHE A 44 12.04 2.03 5.82
N SER A 45 13.32 1.70 5.80
CA SER A 45 14.37 2.61 5.30
C SER A 45 14.27 2.88 3.80
N ASP A 46 13.73 1.93 3.03
CA ASP A 46 13.55 2.02 1.58
C ASP A 46 12.08 2.17 1.15
N TYR A 47 11.17 2.53 2.09
CA TYR A 47 9.77 2.80 1.77
C TYR A 47 9.68 3.94 0.74
N GLY A 48 8.85 3.78 -0.26
CA GLY A 48 8.70 4.73 -1.37
C GLY A 48 9.60 4.46 -2.59
N THR A 49 10.51 3.50 -2.51
CA THR A 49 11.42 3.17 -3.63
C THR A 49 10.89 2.09 -4.57
N HIS A 50 9.85 1.37 -4.16
CA HIS A 50 9.22 0.34 -4.98
C HIS A 50 8.12 0.92 -5.87
N ASP A 51 7.72 0.15 -6.87
CA ASP A 51 6.54 0.52 -7.69
C ASP A 51 5.27 0.65 -6.83
N LEU A 52 5.12 -0.20 -5.82
CA LEU A 52 4.01 -0.21 -4.89
C LEU A 52 4.51 -0.68 -3.51
N ASP A 53 4.18 0.06 -2.46
CA ASP A 53 4.45 -0.33 -1.09
C ASP A 53 3.16 -0.69 -0.35
N ILE A 54 3.22 -1.78 0.41
CA ILE A 54 2.11 -2.29 1.20
C ILE A 54 2.60 -2.56 2.62
N ILE A 55 1.84 -2.10 3.61
CA ILE A 55 2.11 -2.32 5.03
C ILE A 55 1.23 -3.46 5.52
N PHE A 56 1.82 -4.56 5.92
CA PHE A 56 1.11 -5.69 6.50
C PHE A 56 1.05 -5.54 8.01
N VAL A 57 -0.10 -5.13 8.52
CA VAL A 57 -0.43 -5.11 9.94
C VAL A 57 -0.77 -6.53 10.36
N ARG A 58 0.15 -7.17 11.10
CA ARG A 58 0.08 -8.58 11.48
C ARG A 58 -0.69 -8.82 12.77
N THR A 59 -0.64 -7.83 13.69
CA THR A 59 -1.27 -7.92 15.02
C THR A 59 -1.85 -6.57 15.44
N GLY A 60 -2.71 -6.57 16.44
CA GLY A 60 -3.07 -5.37 17.19
C GLY A 60 -1.91 -4.84 18.03
N GLY A 61 -2.06 -3.64 18.59
CA GLY A 61 -1.02 -2.97 19.38
C GLY A 61 0.16 -2.46 18.55
N THR A 62 -0.09 -2.15 17.28
CA THR A 62 0.91 -1.65 16.32
C THR A 62 0.71 -0.18 15.95
N GLU A 63 -0.28 0.48 16.49
CA GLU A 63 -0.67 1.86 16.19
C GLU A 63 0.45 2.85 16.53
N GLY A 64 1.12 2.63 17.66
CA GLY A 64 2.30 3.41 18.05
C GLY A 64 3.46 3.23 17.09
N LEU A 65 3.77 2.00 16.72
CA LEU A 65 4.83 1.68 15.74
C LEU A 65 4.54 2.30 14.38
N PHE A 66 3.27 2.29 13.95
CA PHE A 66 2.88 2.95 12.70
C PHE A 66 3.17 4.46 12.74
N LYS A 67 2.87 5.15 13.84
CA LYS A 67 3.15 6.59 13.98
C LYS A 67 4.64 6.93 13.87
N GLU A 68 5.51 6.05 14.37
CA GLU A 68 6.97 6.24 14.29
C GLU A 68 7.51 6.20 12.86
N VAL A 69 6.84 5.45 11.98
CA VAL A 69 7.29 5.29 10.58
C VAL A 69 6.50 6.14 9.58
N LEU A 70 5.40 6.78 9.99
CA LEU A 70 4.53 7.55 9.11
C LEU A 70 5.26 8.69 8.37
N ASN A 71 6.24 9.32 9.02
CA ASN A 71 7.04 10.41 8.41
C ASN A 71 7.90 9.97 7.21
N LYS A 72 8.05 8.67 7.00
CA LYS A 72 8.75 8.09 5.84
C LYS A 72 7.81 7.80 4.66
N MET A 73 6.51 8.04 4.82
CA MET A 73 5.50 7.64 3.88
C MET A 73 4.92 8.82 3.12
N GLU A 74 4.89 8.71 1.80
CA GLU A 74 4.26 9.69 0.92
C GLU A 74 3.14 9.04 0.10
N GLY A 75 2.12 9.84 -0.23
CA GLY A 75 0.99 9.40 -1.04
C GLY A 75 0.01 8.48 -0.33
N PRO A 76 -0.82 7.75 -1.07
CA PRO A 76 -1.82 6.86 -0.48
C PRO A 76 -1.18 5.63 0.18
N ILE A 77 -1.51 5.38 1.45
CA ILE A 77 -0.97 4.30 2.27
C ILE A 77 -1.88 3.07 2.14
N ARG A 78 -1.29 1.90 1.83
CA ARG A 78 -2.01 0.64 1.67
C ARG A 78 -1.70 -0.29 2.83
N ILE A 79 -2.76 -0.67 3.54
CA ILE A 79 -2.69 -1.49 4.74
C ILE A 79 -3.29 -2.85 4.42
N LEU A 80 -2.45 -3.89 4.41
CA LEU A 80 -2.89 -5.28 4.29
C LEU A 80 -3.10 -5.85 5.70
N THR A 81 -4.17 -6.60 5.88
CA THR A 81 -4.40 -7.32 7.14
C THR A 81 -5.15 -8.63 6.92
N SER A 82 -4.75 -9.66 7.65
CA SER A 82 -5.47 -10.95 7.70
C SER A 82 -6.70 -10.93 8.61
N GLY A 83 -6.82 -9.93 9.48
CA GLY A 83 -7.84 -9.86 10.52
C GLY A 83 -7.55 -10.71 11.76
N LYS A 84 -6.51 -11.56 11.74
CA LYS A 84 -6.10 -12.34 12.92
C LYS A 84 -5.41 -11.45 13.96
N SER A 85 -5.40 -11.89 15.22
CA SER A 85 -4.67 -11.22 16.31
C SER A 85 -5.01 -9.73 16.45
N ASN A 86 -6.27 -9.35 16.29
CA ASN A 86 -6.78 -7.96 16.33
C ASN A 86 -6.15 -7.01 15.29
N SER A 87 -5.52 -7.54 14.25
CA SER A 87 -4.86 -6.73 13.23
C SER A 87 -5.83 -5.86 12.42
N LEU A 88 -7.09 -6.31 12.22
CA LEU A 88 -8.10 -5.50 11.54
C LEU A 88 -8.49 -4.27 12.38
N ALA A 89 -8.69 -4.44 13.69
CA ALA A 89 -9.00 -3.32 14.58
C ALA A 89 -7.88 -2.28 14.59
N ALA A 90 -6.62 -2.72 14.69
CA ALA A 90 -5.44 -1.84 14.58
C ALA A 90 -5.39 -1.13 13.22
N SER A 91 -5.67 -1.84 12.12
CA SER A 91 -5.70 -1.23 10.78
C SER A 91 -6.78 -0.16 10.64
N MET A 92 -7.95 -0.36 11.26
CA MET A 92 -9.03 0.63 11.26
C MET A 92 -8.66 1.88 12.07
N GLU A 93 -8.01 1.72 13.21
CA GLU A 93 -7.49 2.83 14.01
C GLU A 93 -6.42 3.61 13.26
N ILE A 94 -5.49 2.91 12.62
CA ILE A 94 -4.46 3.53 11.76
C ILE A 94 -5.13 4.32 10.61
N LEU A 95 -6.12 3.76 9.93
CA LEU A 95 -6.81 4.43 8.84
C LEU A 95 -7.57 5.67 9.33
N SER A 96 -8.22 5.59 10.49
CA SER A 96 -8.87 6.73 11.14
C SER A 96 -7.87 7.84 11.45
N TYR A 97 -6.72 7.48 12.02
CA TYR A 97 -5.63 8.42 12.29
C TYR A 97 -5.13 9.11 11.01
N LEU A 98 -4.91 8.34 9.93
CA LEU A 98 -4.50 8.87 8.62
C LEU A 98 -5.49 9.92 8.10
N ASN A 99 -6.78 9.59 8.10
CA ASN A 99 -7.82 10.48 7.62
C ASN A 99 -7.91 11.79 8.43
N LEU A 100 -7.75 11.71 9.76
CA LEU A 100 -7.74 12.89 10.63
C LEU A 100 -6.55 13.81 10.38
N HIS A 101 -5.44 13.28 9.86
CA HIS A 101 -4.21 14.04 9.59
C HIS A 101 -4.02 14.36 8.09
N GLY A 102 -5.07 14.22 7.28
CA GLY A 102 -5.04 14.60 5.86
C GLY A 102 -4.31 13.62 4.95
N HIS A 103 -3.96 12.44 5.44
CA HIS A 103 -3.42 11.36 4.62
C HIS A 103 -4.54 10.52 4.02
N THR A 104 -4.29 9.97 2.84
CA THR A 104 -5.20 8.99 2.23
C THR A 104 -4.67 7.57 2.45
N GLY A 105 -5.57 6.64 2.75
CA GLY A 105 -5.21 5.24 2.93
C GLY A 105 -6.35 4.31 2.56
N GLU A 106 -6.04 3.02 2.43
CA GLU A 106 -7.03 1.96 2.29
C GLU A 106 -6.62 0.72 3.05
N ILE A 107 -7.61 -0.02 3.56
CA ILE A 107 -7.42 -1.34 4.15
C ILE A 107 -7.75 -2.39 3.11
N ILE A 108 -6.79 -3.27 2.83
CA ILE A 108 -6.95 -4.43 1.96
C ILE A 108 -7.21 -5.64 2.86
N HIS A 109 -8.47 -6.04 2.97
CA HIS A 109 -8.94 -7.13 3.84
C HIS A 109 -10.13 -7.84 3.21
N GLY A 110 -10.28 -9.14 3.46
CA GLY A 110 -11.39 -9.95 2.97
C GLY A 110 -10.95 -11.35 2.56
N SER A 111 -11.61 -11.93 1.56
CA SER A 111 -11.20 -13.23 1.00
C SER A 111 -9.85 -13.13 0.27
N ILE A 112 -9.11 -14.24 0.20
CA ILE A 112 -7.84 -14.29 -0.53
C ILE A 112 -8.01 -13.83 -1.98
N SER A 113 -9.09 -14.25 -2.65
CA SER A 113 -9.36 -13.83 -4.04
C SER A 113 -9.55 -12.32 -4.16
N TYR A 114 -10.32 -11.70 -3.25
CA TYR A 114 -10.50 -10.25 -3.23
C TYR A 114 -9.20 -9.50 -2.99
N ILE A 115 -8.42 -9.92 -1.99
CA ILE A 115 -7.12 -9.32 -1.66
C ILE A 115 -6.17 -9.40 -2.86
N THR A 116 -6.06 -10.57 -3.45
CA THR A 116 -5.22 -10.82 -4.63
C THR A 116 -5.63 -9.95 -5.81
N GLU A 117 -6.93 -9.88 -6.11
CA GLU A 117 -7.45 -9.04 -7.21
C GLU A 117 -7.20 -7.56 -6.94
N ARG A 118 -7.40 -7.10 -5.69
CA ARG A 118 -7.14 -5.71 -5.32
C ARG A 118 -5.67 -5.34 -5.49
N ILE A 119 -4.75 -6.17 -5.01
CA ILE A 119 -3.31 -5.96 -5.16
C ILE A 119 -2.92 -5.96 -6.64
N ASN A 120 -3.40 -6.92 -7.43
CA ASN A 120 -3.16 -6.97 -8.88
C ASN A 120 -3.67 -5.71 -9.59
N THR A 121 -4.81 -5.16 -9.16
CA THR A 121 -5.38 -3.93 -9.70
C THR A 121 -4.50 -2.73 -9.37
N LEU A 122 -4.09 -2.57 -8.09
CA LEU A 122 -3.17 -1.52 -7.67
C LEU A 122 -1.85 -1.59 -8.44
N ALA A 123 -1.34 -2.80 -8.60
CA ALA A 123 -0.15 -3.10 -9.38
C ALA A 123 -0.25 -2.60 -10.82
N ARG A 124 -1.36 -2.90 -11.50
CA ARG A 124 -1.62 -2.45 -12.88
C ARG A 124 -1.74 -0.92 -12.97
N VAL A 125 -2.45 -0.30 -12.03
CA VAL A 125 -2.61 1.16 -11.96
C VAL A 125 -1.24 1.83 -11.78
N GLN A 126 -0.41 1.33 -10.86
CA GLN A 126 0.91 1.90 -10.63
C GLN A 126 1.82 1.75 -11.85
N LYS A 127 1.79 0.59 -12.51
CA LYS A 127 2.53 0.39 -13.76
C LYS A 127 2.10 1.38 -14.85
N ALA A 128 0.80 1.67 -14.95
CA ALA A 128 0.29 2.67 -15.89
C ALA A 128 0.77 4.08 -15.53
N ARG A 129 0.70 4.46 -14.25
CA ARG A 129 1.23 5.74 -13.75
C ARG A 129 2.72 5.91 -14.05
N ASN A 130 3.53 4.89 -13.76
CA ASN A 130 4.96 4.92 -14.02
C ASN A 130 5.28 5.09 -15.52
N ARG A 131 4.44 4.51 -16.41
CA ARG A 131 4.60 4.71 -17.86
C ARG A 131 4.22 6.11 -18.31
N LEU A 132 3.24 6.74 -17.66
CA LEU A 132 2.82 8.11 -17.97
C LEU A 132 3.77 9.15 -17.35
N HIS A 133 4.42 8.79 -16.25
CA HIS A 133 5.37 9.67 -15.59
C HIS A 133 6.56 9.96 -16.52
N GLY A 134 6.79 11.24 -16.83
CA GLY A 134 7.84 11.67 -17.75
C GLY A 134 7.48 11.57 -19.22
N CYS A 135 6.26 11.14 -19.59
CA CYS A 135 5.80 11.25 -20.98
C CYS A 135 5.70 12.72 -21.39
N ARG A 136 6.16 12.99 -22.60
CA ARG A 136 6.01 14.30 -23.23
C ARG A 136 4.81 14.26 -24.17
N LEU A 137 3.85 15.14 -23.97
CA LEU A 137 2.70 15.34 -24.84
C LEU A 137 3.00 16.53 -25.76
N GLY A 138 3.07 16.29 -27.07
CA GLY A 138 3.17 17.36 -28.07
C GLY A 138 1.78 17.88 -28.42
N ILE A 139 1.56 19.19 -28.31
CA ILE A 139 0.34 19.86 -28.75
C ILE A 139 0.65 20.62 -30.03
N ILE A 140 -0.11 20.34 -31.10
CA ILE A 140 0.00 21.03 -32.38
C ILE A 140 -1.20 21.97 -32.49
N GLY A 141 -0.94 23.30 -32.49
CA GLY A 141 -1.95 24.34 -32.52
C GLY A 141 -2.22 24.98 -31.16
N ALA A 142 -3.16 25.89 -31.10
CA ALA A 142 -3.63 26.53 -29.90
C ALA A 142 -4.95 25.91 -29.44
N PRO A 143 -5.22 25.86 -28.11
CA PRO A 143 -6.53 25.49 -27.61
C PRO A 143 -7.58 26.49 -28.06
N SER A 144 -8.85 26.06 -28.17
CA SER A 144 -9.95 26.94 -28.50
C SER A 144 -10.19 27.97 -27.37
N ASP A 145 -10.51 29.21 -27.73
CA ASP A 145 -10.63 30.33 -26.81
C ASP A 145 -11.72 30.17 -25.73
N TRP A 146 -12.69 29.31 -26.00
CA TRP A 146 -13.78 29.02 -25.03
C TRP A 146 -13.45 27.97 -23.98
N LEU A 147 -12.24 27.35 -24.04
CA LEU A 147 -11.81 26.36 -23.05
C LEU A 147 -11.25 27.10 -21.81
N ILE A 148 -11.94 26.96 -20.68
CA ILE A 148 -11.58 27.66 -19.44
C ILE A 148 -10.86 26.77 -18.40
N SER A 149 -10.92 25.44 -18.56
CA SER A 149 -10.33 24.50 -17.60
C SER A 149 -9.32 23.52 -18.20
N SER A 150 -9.19 23.45 -19.53
CA SER A 150 -8.31 22.53 -20.23
C SER A 150 -7.20 23.27 -21.02
N ALA A 151 -6.98 24.56 -20.75
CA ALA A 151 -5.81 25.27 -21.24
C ALA A 151 -4.56 24.70 -20.53
N ALA A 152 -3.66 24.08 -21.29
CA ALA A 152 -2.39 23.61 -20.75
C ALA A 152 -1.48 24.81 -20.49
N ASP A 153 -0.92 24.91 -19.29
CA ASP A 153 0.22 25.78 -19.02
C ASP A 153 1.40 25.33 -19.90
N ARG A 154 1.98 26.26 -20.63
CA ARG A 154 3.08 26.01 -21.58
C ARG A 154 4.43 26.21 -20.94
#